data_60189a2d99fea5803380dcb000f246d1
#
_entry.id   60189a2d99fea5803380dcb000f246d1
#
_cell.length_a   1.000
_cell.length_b   1.000
_cell.length_c   1.000
_cell.angle_alpha   90.00
_cell.angle_beta   90.00
_cell.angle_gamma   90.00
#
_symmetry.space_group_name_H-M   'P 1'
#
loop_
_entity.id
_entity.type
_entity.pdbx_description
1 polymer ?
#
loop_
_entity_poly.entity_id
_entity_poly.type
_entity_poly.pdbx_seq_one_letter_code
_entity_poly.pdbx_strand_id
1 'polypeptide(L)'
;MEQFEIRGLSFSYPDAAKQTLSDVSLTIKKGEYVLLCGNSGCGKTTLLRHLKSVLAPTGSRTGEILFDGVPLDKVDAKRQASAIGYVMQNPDDQIVTDKVWHELAFGLENLGVSRETIGLRVAEMSSFFGIQSWYHRDVSQLSGGQKQLLNLASIMAMQPEILILDEPTGQLDPIAASDFLNTLKKINQELGTTVLITEHRAEDIFPVADRVLVMEKGRLVANNGPRQIGQSLFDRNSPLFPMLPAPMRVFYQCAGSGQAPLTVREGRTWLTDCFREKVPTVRSLPTASQKQFGEPALRIRDVWMRYERQSPDVLKGLNMEVPAGCLYAIVGGNGAGKSSTLRTVCGATRSYRGKIEVFGREIQKYPKGKLFQNCLSMLPQDPTNLFVKQNVRAELEEMNGEEAEQLRVAELCEITHLLDAHPYDLSGGEQQRVALAKVLLTKPKLLLLDEPTKGLDCGFKARFAKTLKRLTDEGMTVVMVSHDVEFCAENADIAAMFFDGQIIASGTPREFFGSNSFYTTASNRMSRCIFENAVTAQDVAALYRENLGEKA
;
A
#
# COMPACT_ATOMS: atom_id res chain seq x y z
N MET A 1 -2.15 -23.90 23.28
CA MET A 1 -2.54 -23.00 24.41
C MET A 1 -2.99 -21.68 23.80
N GLU A 2 -4.08 -21.13 24.30
CA GLU A 2 -4.59 -19.83 23.89
C GLU A 2 -3.74 -18.73 24.50
N GLN A 3 -3.29 -17.77 23.72
CA GLN A 3 -2.50 -16.64 24.17
C GLN A 3 -3.39 -15.40 24.39
N PHE A 4 -4.27 -15.11 23.41
CA PHE A 4 -5.35 -14.15 23.60
C PHE A 4 -6.70 -14.84 23.43
N GLU A 5 -7.65 -14.49 24.28
CA GLU A 5 -9.06 -14.82 24.15
C GLU A 5 -9.88 -13.54 24.29
N ILE A 6 -10.65 -13.21 23.27
CA ILE A 6 -11.53 -12.03 23.22
C ILE A 6 -12.95 -12.55 23.22
N ARG A 7 -13.79 -12.06 24.16
CA ARG A 7 -15.17 -12.48 24.36
C ARG A 7 -16.12 -11.29 24.26
N GLY A 8 -16.90 -11.22 23.20
CA GLY A 8 -17.98 -10.24 23.02
C GLY A 8 -17.50 -8.78 23.05
N LEU A 9 -16.29 -8.49 22.56
CA LEU A 9 -15.74 -7.13 22.59
C LEU A 9 -16.56 -6.20 21.71
N SER A 10 -17.16 -5.17 22.32
CA SER A 10 -17.80 -4.06 21.64
C SER A 10 -17.23 -2.75 22.13
N PHE A 11 -17.06 -1.78 21.21
CA PHE A 11 -16.45 -0.50 21.51
C PHE A 11 -17.04 0.63 20.66
N SER A 12 -17.21 1.80 21.29
CA SER A 12 -17.58 3.06 20.63
C SER A 12 -16.67 4.18 21.13
N TYR A 13 -16.16 4.99 20.19
CA TYR A 13 -15.49 6.25 20.54
C TYR A 13 -16.48 7.24 21.15
N PRO A 14 -16.03 8.21 21.97
CA PRO A 14 -16.89 9.32 22.41
C PRO A 14 -17.49 10.00 21.18
N ASP A 15 -18.74 10.42 21.30
CA ASP A 15 -19.50 11.16 20.25
C ASP A 15 -19.67 10.42 18.90
N ALA A 16 -19.23 9.15 18.79
CA ALA A 16 -19.44 8.36 17.59
C ALA A 16 -20.89 7.88 17.47
N ALA A 17 -21.53 8.17 16.33
CA ALA A 17 -22.91 7.73 16.04
C ALA A 17 -23.04 6.21 15.88
N LYS A 18 -21.94 5.47 15.68
CA LYS A 18 -21.91 4.02 15.43
C LYS A 18 -20.83 3.35 16.26
N GLN A 19 -21.09 2.09 16.65
CA GLN A 19 -20.08 1.23 17.26
C GLN A 19 -18.95 0.95 16.26
N THR A 20 -17.70 1.10 16.72
CA THR A 20 -16.52 0.76 15.94
C THR A 20 -16.23 -0.74 15.97
N LEU A 21 -16.48 -1.39 17.11
CA LEU A 21 -16.42 -2.85 17.26
C LEU A 21 -17.76 -3.35 17.80
N SER A 22 -18.28 -4.43 17.24
CA SER A 22 -19.57 -5.02 17.61
C SER A 22 -19.42 -6.52 17.81
N ASP A 23 -19.49 -6.98 19.04
CA ASP A 23 -19.52 -8.39 19.45
C ASP A 23 -18.38 -9.24 18.82
N VAL A 24 -17.15 -8.72 18.92
CA VAL A 24 -15.97 -9.42 18.39
C VAL A 24 -15.54 -10.49 19.37
N SER A 25 -15.57 -11.75 18.92
CA SER A 25 -15.09 -12.90 19.69
C SER A 25 -14.09 -13.71 18.87
N LEU A 26 -12.89 -13.93 19.40
CA LEU A 26 -11.85 -14.71 18.75
C LEU A 26 -10.80 -15.18 19.76
N THR A 27 -10.05 -16.20 19.39
CA THR A 27 -8.90 -16.72 20.15
C THR A 27 -7.64 -16.64 19.26
N ILE A 28 -6.47 -16.43 19.85
CA ILE A 28 -5.17 -16.49 19.18
C ILE A 28 -4.31 -17.49 19.96
N LYS A 29 -3.75 -18.47 19.25
CA LYS A 29 -2.92 -19.52 19.84
C LYS A 29 -1.46 -19.10 19.88
N LYS A 30 -0.69 -19.63 20.86
CA LYS A 30 0.77 -19.42 20.93
C LYS A 30 1.45 -19.96 19.66
N GLY A 31 2.35 -19.14 19.11
CA GLY A 31 3.11 -19.43 17.91
C GLY A 31 2.34 -19.31 16.59
N GLU A 32 1.05 -18.91 16.64
CA GLU A 32 0.21 -18.75 15.44
C GLU A 32 0.58 -17.48 14.66
N TYR A 33 0.59 -17.56 13.33
CA TYR A 33 0.69 -16.40 12.44
C TYR A 33 -0.70 -16.04 11.92
N VAL A 34 -1.27 -14.94 12.42
CA VAL A 34 -2.65 -14.52 12.14
C VAL A 34 -2.64 -13.23 11.33
N LEU A 35 -3.31 -13.26 10.17
CA LEU A 35 -3.57 -12.08 9.36
C LEU A 35 -4.97 -11.55 9.63
N LEU A 36 -5.09 -10.27 9.97
CA LEU A 36 -6.36 -9.56 10.13
C LEU A 36 -6.59 -8.63 8.93
N CYS A 37 -7.60 -8.93 8.13
CA CYS A 37 -7.97 -8.21 6.92
C CYS A 37 -9.28 -7.45 7.06
N GLY A 38 -9.47 -6.47 6.20
CA GLY A 38 -10.71 -5.66 6.10
C GLY A 38 -10.43 -4.30 5.50
N ASN A 39 -11.47 -3.62 5.03
CA ASN A 39 -11.36 -2.26 4.50
C ASN A 39 -10.92 -1.27 5.58
N SER A 40 -10.37 -0.14 5.15
CA SER A 40 -10.07 0.98 6.07
C SER A 40 -11.32 1.42 6.82
N GLY A 41 -11.16 1.77 8.10
CA GLY A 41 -12.27 2.16 8.97
C GLY A 41 -13.16 1.00 9.47
N CYS A 42 -12.86 -0.27 9.18
CA CYS A 42 -13.67 -1.39 9.70
C CYS A 42 -13.35 -1.79 11.15
N GLY A 43 -12.39 -1.12 11.83
CA GLY A 43 -12.07 -1.33 13.24
C GLY A 43 -10.81 -2.15 13.53
N LYS A 44 -9.97 -2.50 12.54
CA LYS A 44 -8.72 -3.29 12.72
C LYS A 44 -7.80 -2.69 13.77
N THR A 45 -7.33 -1.46 13.55
CA THR A 45 -6.46 -0.73 14.46
C THR A 45 -7.06 -0.60 15.87
N THR A 46 -8.37 -0.34 15.94
CA THR A 46 -9.10 -0.26 17.22
C THR A 46 -9.05 -1.60 17.95
N LEU A 47 -9.26 -2.71 17.24
CA LEU A 47 -9.15 -4.06 17.82
C LEU A 47 -7.72 -4.32 18.32
N LEU A 48 -6.70 -4.06 17.48
CA LEU A 48 -5.30 -4.28 17.84
C LEU A 48 -4.88 -3.48 19.08
N ARG A 49 -5.28 -2.20 19.17
CA ARG A 49 -4.97 -1.34 20.31
C ARG A 49 -5.57 -1.84 21.63
N HIS A 50 -6.74 -2.47 21.59
CA HIS A 50 -7.35 -3.06 22.79
C HIS A 50 -6.58 -4.27 23.35
N LEU A 51 -5.69 -4.89 22.55
CA LEU A 51 -4.84 -6.00 23.01
C LEU A 51 -3.61 -5.55 23.82
N LYS A 52 -3.41 -4.26 23.99
CA LYS A 52 -2.38 -3.68 24.86
C LYS A 52 -2.98 -2.51 25.65
N SER A 53 -3.19 -2.69 26.95
CA SER A 53 -3.99 -1.77 27.78
C SER A 53 -3.57 -0.31 27.67
N VAL A 54 -2.26 -0.04 27.56
CA VAL A 54 -1.71 1.33 27.45
C VAL A 54 -2.07 2.01 26.13
N LEU A 55 -2.41 1.25 25.09
CA LEU A 55 -2.80 1.76 23.76
C LEU A 55 -4.31 1.76 23.56
N ALA A 56 -5.07 1.19 24.50
CA ALA A 56 -6.53 1.09 24.38
C ALA A 56 -7.15 2.50 24.25
N PRO A 57 -7.96 2.75 23.22
CA PRO A 57 -8.58 4.05 23.04
C PRO A 57 -9.62 4.35 24.11
N THR A 58 -9.81 5.62 24.41
CA THR A 58 -10.85 6.09 25.33
C THR A 58 -12.23 5.95 24.67
N GLY A 59 -13.21 5.41 25.41
CA GLY A 59 -14.58 5.23 24.92
C GLY A 59 -15.37 4.22 25.77
N SER A 60 -16.55 3.85 25.28
CA SER A 60 -17.42 2.86 25.93
C SER A 60 -17.05 1.45 25.44
N ARG A 61 -16.56 0.61 26.34
CA ARG A 61 -16.14 -0.78 26.07
C ARG A 61 -17.01 -1.77 26.84
N THR A 62 -17.42 -2.85 26.19
CA THR A 62 -18.00 -4.06 26.81
C THR A 62 -17.27 -5.29 26.33
N GLY A 63 -17.45 -6.42 27.01
CA GLY A 63 -16.74 -7.68 26.73
C GLY A 63 -15.43 -7.79 27.51
N GLU A 64 -14.75 -8.92 27.32
CA GLU A 64 -13.56 -9.29 28.08
C GLU A 64 -12.40 -9.68 27.15
N ILE A 65 -11.18 -9.33 27.54
CA ILE A 65 -9.95 -9.74 26.86
C ILE A 65 -9.07 -10.44 27.88
N LEU A 66 -8.68 -11.67 27.57
CA LEU A 66 -7.79 -12.48 28.40
C LEU A 66 -6.44 -12.64 27.67
N PHE A 67 -5.35 -12.52 28.41
CA PHE A 67 -3.99 -12.82 27.98
C PHE A 67 -3.45 -13.95 28.88
N ASP A 68 -3.07 -15.09 28.27
CA ASP A 68 -2.71 -16.32 28.97
C ASP A 68 -3.75 -16.74 30.04
N GLY A 69 -5.04 -16.56 29.76
CA GLY A 69 -6.13 -16.90 30.67
C GLY A 69 -6.39 -15.89 31.79
N VAL A 70 -5.62 -14.80 31.87
CA VAL A 70 -5.78 -13.73 32.86
C VAL A 70 -6.43 -12.49 32.20
N PRO A 71 -7.46 -11.87 32.80
CA PRO A 71 -8.00 -10.61 32.29
C PRO A 71 -6.89 -9.59 32.05
N LEU A 72 -6.83 -9.02 30.84
CA LEU A 72 -5.74 -8.15 30.41
C LEU A 72 -5.52 -6.95 31.37
N ASP A 73 -6.62 -6.41 31.90
CA ASP A 73 -6.58 -5.29 32.86
C ASP A 73 -5.93 -5.67 34.21
N LYS A 74 -5.80 -6.98 34.51
CA LYS A 74 -5.15 -7.51 35.70
C LYS A 74 -3.73 -8.00 35.45
N VAL A 75 -3.27 -8.05 34.21
CA VAL A 75 -1.89 -8.38 33.87
C VAL A 75 -0.99 -7.22 34.23
N ASP A 76 0.09 -7.50 34.97
CA ASP A 76 1.06 -6.49 35.38
C ASP A 76 1.59 -5.67 34.20
N ALA A 77 1.72 -4.34 34.37
CA ALA A 77 2.12 -3.41 33.34
C ALA A 77 3.51 -3.75 32.74
N LYS A 78 4.46 -4.17 33.59
CA LYS A 78 5.80 -4.58 33.16
C LYS A 78 5.74 -5.84 32.28
N ARG A 79 4.88 -6.82 32.65
CA ARG A 79 4.65 -8.02 31.85
C ARG A 79 3.99 -7.66 30.50
N GLN A 80 2.97 -6.79 30.49
CA GLN A 80 2.36 -6.33 29.22
C GLN A 80 3.39 -5.62 28.34
N ALA A 81 4.25 -4.78 28.92
CA ALA A 81 5.27 -4.04 28.18
C ALA A 81 6.28 -4.98 27.49
N SER A 82 6.71 -6.05 28.20
CA SER A 82 7.70 -6.99 27.68
C SER A 82 7.09 -8.10 26.82
N ALA A 83 5.95 -8.68 27.21
CA ALA A 83 5.38 -9.86 26.55
C ALA A 83 4.56 -9.51 25.29
N ILE A 84 3.97 -8.31 25.23
CA ILE A 84 3.13 -7.87 24.10
C ILE A 84 3.87 -6.77 23.32
N GLY A 85 4.54 -7.14 22.24
CA GLY A 85 5.17 -6.20 21.30
C GLY A 85 4.11 -5.57 20.39
N TYR A 86 4.18 -4.25 20.17
CA TYR A 86 3.29 -3.53 19.25
C TYR A 86 4.13 -2.70 18.28
N VAL A 87 3.93 -2.90 16.97
CA VAL A 87 4.57 -2.13 15.88
C VAL A 87 3.52 -1.26 15.24
N MET A 88 3.74 0.06 15.26
CA MET A 88 2.83 1.06 14.70
C MET A 88 2.97 1.16 13.18
N GLN A 89 1.94 1.68 12.53
CA GLN A 89 1.89 1.91 11.08
C GLN A 89 2.95 2.92 10.62
N ASN A 90 3.10 4.03 11.37
CA ASN A 90 4.12 5.04 11.08
C ASN A 90 5.29 4.85 12.05
N PRO A 91 6.51 4.56 11.54
CA PRO A 91 7.67 4.36 12.41
C PRO A 91 8.08 5.61 13.19
N ASP A 92 7.85 6.81 12.66
CA ASP A 92 8.22 8.05 13.33
C ASP A 92 7.38 8.33 14.59
N ASP A 93 6.17 7.77 14.70
CA ASP A 93 5.32 7.90 15.89
C ASP A 93 5.78 7.00 17.05
N GLN A 94 6.67 6.05 16.76
CA GLN A 94 7.13 5.06 17.73
C GLN A 94 8.56 5.29 18.20
N ILE A 95 9.44 5.81 17.35
CA ILE A 95 10.85 6.09 17.67
C ILE A 95 10.94 7.26 18.65
N VAL A 96 11.67 7.06 19.74
CA VAL A 96 11.79 8.04 20.82
C VAL A 96 13.17 8.69 20.86
N THR A 97 14.22 7.94 20.47
CA THR A 97 15.60 8.41 20.63
C THR A 97 16.19 8.92 19.29
N ASP A 98 17.27 9.67 19.37
CA ASP A 98 17.97 10.25 18.19
C ASP A 98 18.99 9.29 17.56
N LYS A 99 19.44 8.26 18.30
CA LYS A 99 20.48 7.30 17.88
C LYS A 99 19.93 5.88 17.76
N VAL A 100 20.36 5.17 16.72
CA VAL A 100 19.95 3.79 16.46
C VAL A 100 20.27 2.86 17.64
N TRP A 101 21.51 2.89 18.16
CA TRP A 101 21.90 2.04 19.27
C TRP A 101 21.09 2.32 20.55
N HIS A 102 20.72 3.57 20.76
CA HIS A 102 19.94 3.96 21.94
C HIS A 102 18.49 3.49 21.81
N GLU A 103 17.91 3.59 20.62
CA GLU A 103 16.56 3.07 20.34
C GLU A 103 16.46 1.56 20.59
N LEU A 104 17.48 0.79 20.23
CA LEU A 104 17.55 -0.65 20.52
C LEU A 104 17.64 -0.95 22.03
N ALA A 105 18.26 -0.08 22.81
CA ALA A 105 18.44 -0.25 24.26
C ALA A 105 17.24 0.29 25.06
N PHE A 106 16.53 1.29 24.57
CA PHE A 106 15.55 2.10 25.28
C PHE A 106 14.48 1.29 26.02
N GLY A 107 13.88 0.30 25.33
CA GLY A 107 12.87 -0.57 25.96
C GLY A 107 13.43 -1.41 27.11
N LEU A 108 14.66 -1.90 26.97
CA LEU A 108 15.33 -2.70 27.99
C LEU A 108 15.74 -1.87 29.21
N GLU A 109 16.16 -0.62 28.99
CA GLU A 109 16.49 0.33 30.07
C GLU A 109 15.24 0.64 30.91
N ASN A 110 14.10 0.91 30.26
CA ASN A 110 12.83 1.14 30.95
C ASN A 110 12.32 -0.08 31.73
N LEU A 111 12.64 -1.29 31.27
CA LEU A 111 12.33 -2.53 31.99
C LEU A 111 13.29 -2.78 33.15
N GLY A 112 14.35 -1.98 33.33
CA GLY A 112 15.37 -2.13 34.40
C GLY A 112 16.27 -3.34 34.20
N VAL A 113 16.55 -3.73 32.94
CA VAL A 113 17.46 -4.83 32.61
C VAL A 113 18.90 -4.41 32.88
N SER A 114 19.76 -5.37 33.29
CA SER A 114 21.16 -5.08 33.60
C SER A 114 21.93 -4.63 32.36
N ARG A 115 22.92 -3.76 32.52
CA ARG A 115 23.76 -3.22 31.44
C ARG A 115 24.41 -4.31 30.59
N GLU A 116 24.88 -5.41 31.23
CA GLU A 116 25.48 -6.55 30.50
C GLU A 116 24.46 -7.24 29.62
N THR A 117 23.25 -7.49 30.11
CA THR A 117 22.15 -8.10 29.36
C THR A 117 21.68 -7.18 28.23
N ILE A 118 21.60 -5.85 28.46
CA ILE A 118 21.29 -4.88 27.42
C ILE A 118 22.33 -4.96 26.29
N GLY A 119 23.63 -4.92 26.63
CA GLY A 119 24.70 -5.01 25.65
C GLY A 119 24.61 -6.28 24.79
N LEU A 120 24.35 -7.43 25.41
CA LEU A 120 24.19 -8.70 24.72
C LEU A 120 22.99 -8.68 23.76
N ARG A 121 21.81 -8.32 24.25
CA ARG A 121 20.58 -8.31 23.45
C ARG A 121 20.63 -7.31 22.29
N VAL A 122 21.19 -6.13 22.52
CA VAL A 122 21.38 -5.12 21.47
C VAL A 122 22.33 -5.62 20.40
N ALA A 123 23.43 -6.32 20.76
CA ALA A 123 24.36 -6.92 19.82
C ALA A 123 23.71 -8.06 19.00
N GLU A 124 22.92 -8.92 19.67
CA GLU A 124 22.15 -9.99 19.00
C GLU A 124 21.16 -9.42 17.99
N MET A 125 20.35 -8.44 18.39
CA MET A 125 19.36 -7.81 17.52
C MET A 125 20.03 -7.06 16.37
N SER A 126 21.13 -6.34 16.64
CA SER A 126 21.89 -5.67 15.57
C SER A 126 22.43 -6.65 14.54
N SER A 127 22.86 -7.84 14.98
CA SER A 127 23.33 -8.89 14.09
C SER A 127 22.20 -9.57 13.33
N PHE A 128 21.12 -9.92 14.00
CA PHE A 128 19.96 -10.60 13.40
C PHE A 128 19.27 -9.74 12.33
N PHE A 129 19.12 -8.44 12.58
CA PHE A 129 18.47 -7.50 11.66
C PHE A 129 19.43 -6.80 10.69
N GLY A 130 20.73 -7.10 10.72
CA GLY A 130 21.74 -6.49 9.83
C GLY A 130 21.96 -4.99 10.07
N ILE A 131 21.78 -4.51 11.32
CA ILE A 131 21.83 -3.09 11.70
C ILE A 131 23.28 -2.58 11.86
N GLN A 132 24.30 -3.46 11.91
CA GLN A 132 25.69 -3.11 12.27
C GLN A 132 26.25 -1.94 11.45
N SER A 133 25.95 -1.86 10.14
CA SER A 133 26.51 -0.84 9.26
C SER A 133 25.98 0.59 9.52
N TRP A 134 24.86 0.70 10.24
CA TRP A 134 24.22 1.98 10.59
C TRP A 134 23.90 2.13 12.08
N TYR A 135 24.49 1.26 12.92
CA TYR A 135 24.32 1.22 14.38
C TYR A 135 24.59 2.55 15.10
N HIS A 136 25.57 3.32 14.61
CA HIS A 136 25.98 4.61 15.19
C HIS A 136 25.33 5.83 14.52
N ARG A 137 24.48 5.61 13.51
CA ARG A 137 23.84 6.72 12.80
C ARG A 137 22.75 7.38 13.63
N ASP A 138 22.43 8.61 13.23
CA ASP A 138 21.22 9.30 13.68
C ASP A 138 20.00 8.65 13.00
N VAL A 139 18.90 8.52 13.76
CA VAL A 139 17.63 7.99 13.26
C VAL A 139 17.08 8.83 12.10
N SER A 140 17.31 10.14 12.13
CA SER A 140 16.91 11.07 11.05
C SER A 140 17.55 10.77 9.69
N GLN A 141 18.67 10.03 9.66
CA GLN A 141 19.38 9.64 8.44
C GLN A 141 18.89 8.33 7.85
N LEU A 142 17.97 7.65 8.53
CA LEU A 142 17.44 6.35 8.11
C LEU A 142 16.32 6.52 7.08
N SER A 143 16.25 5.59 6.12
CA SER A 143 15.07 5.43 5.27
C SER A 143 13.87 4.92 6.07
N GLY A 144 12.65 5.11 5.55
CA GLY A 144 11.43 4.59 6.19
C GLY A 144 11.49 3.09 6.47
N GLY A 145 12.06 2.29 5.53
CA GLY A 145 12.27 0.86 5.74
C GLY A 145 13.25 0.54 6.86
N GLN A 146 14.35 1.29 6.96
CA GLN A 146 15.31 1.14 8.07
C GLN A 146 14.70 1.53 9.41
N LYS A 147 13.88 2.59 9.47
CA LYS A 147 13.17 2.99 10.68
C LYS A 147 12.18 1.90 11.14
N GLN A 148 11.43 1.32 10.22
CA GLN A 148 10.47 0.25 10.54
C GLN A 148 11.19 -1.02 11.03
N LEU A 149 12.33 -1.36 10.40
CA LEU A 149 13.17 -2.47 10.84
C LEU A 149 13.78 -2.21 12.23
N LEU A 150 14.18 -0.96 12.52
CA LEU A 150 14.66 -0.54 13.84
C LEU A 150 13.57 -0.70 14.91
N ASN A 151 12.33 -0.27 14.62
CA ASN A 151 11.19 -0.46 15.53
C ASN A 151 10.94 -1.93 15.85
N LEU A 152 10.95 -2.78 14.82
CA LEU A 152 10.81 -4.22 15.04
C LEU A 152 11.97 -4.77 15.89
N ALA A 153 13.22 -4.36 15.61
CA ALA A 153 14.40 -4.81 16.34
C ALA A 153 14.39 -4.36 17.80
N SER A 154 13.97 -3.11 18.09
CA SER A 154 13.87 -2.59 19.46
C SER A 154 12.81 -3.33 20.29
N ILE A 155 11.68 -3.70 19.66
CA ILE A 155 10.66 -4.53 20.30
C ILE A 155 11.17 -5.95 20.54
N MET A 156 11.81 -6.56 19.53
CA MET A 156 12.36 -7.90 19.64
C MET A 156 13.47 -8.02 20.67
N ALA A 157 14.20 -6.94 20.97
CA ALA A 157 15.17 -6.90 22.07
C ALA A 157 14.54 -7.22 23.44
N MET A 158 13.26 -6.88 23.62
CA MET A 158 12.49 -7.21 24.84
C MET A 158 12.01 -8.67 24.88
N GLN A 159 12.18 -9.45 23.78
CA GLN A 159 11.77 -10.85 23.65
C GLN A 159 10.27 -11.06 23.87
N PRO A 160 9.39 -10.41 23.09
CA PRO A 160 7.96 -10.53 23.27
C PRO A 160 7.44 -11.94 22.95
N GLU A 161 6.39 -12.36 23.63
CA GLU A 161 5.68 -13.62 23.34
C GLU A 161 4.76 -13.48 22.12
N ILE A 162 4.25 -12.27 21.88
CA ILE A 162 3.42 -11.91 20.73
C ILE A 162 3.84 -10.56 20.13
N LEU A 163 3.84 -10.49 18.80
CA LEU A 163 3.97 -9.28 18.01
C LEU A 163 2.61 -8.91 17.42
N ILE A 164 2.14 -7.72 17.71
CA ILE A 164 0.97 -7.09 17.10
C ILE A 164 1.49 -6.02 16.16
N LEU A 165 1.16 -6.11 14.86
CA LEU A 165 1.65 -5.20 13.85
C LEU A 165 0.48 -4.57 13.08
N ASP A 166 0.41 -3.25 13.13
CA ASP A 166 -0.65 -2.49 12.47
C ASP A 166 -0.13 -1.88 11.17
N GLU A 167 -0.43 -2.53 10.03
CA GLU A 167 -0.03 -2.15 8.66
C GLU A 167 1.46 -1.78 8.54
N PRO A 168 2.40 -2.62 9.03
CA PRO A 168 3.80 -2.25 9.18
C PRO A 168 4.50 -1.99 7.84
N THR A 169 3.99 -2.52 6.72
CA THR A 169 4.61 -2.32 5.40
C THR A 169 3.98 -1.20 4.58
N GLY A 170 2.95 -0.54 5.09
CA GLY A 170 2.18 0.46 4.35
C GLY A 170 3.02 1.62 3.79
N GLN A 171 4.11 1.97 4.47
CA GLN A 171 5.02 3.03 4.04
C GLN A 171 6.28 2.52 3.31
N LEU A 172 6.47 1.21 3.20
CA LEU A 172 7.65 0.60 2.61
C LEU A 172 7.50 0.45 1.08
N ASP A 173 8.63 0.43 0.39
CA ASP A 173 8.67 -0.03 -1.00
C ASP A 173 8.51 -1.56 -1.07
N PRO A 174 8.23 -2.13 -2.27
CA PRO A 174 7.99 -3.56 -2.40
C PRO A 174 9.14 -4.45 -1.92
N ILE A 175 10.38 -4.01 -2.08
CA ILE A 175 11.57 -4.79 -1.68
C ILE A 175 11.68 -4.77 -0.15
N ALA A 176 11.68 -3.57 0.45
CA ALA A 176 11.74 -3.42 1.90
C ALA A 176 10.55 -4.09 2.60
N ALA A 177 9.34 -4.04 2.01
CA ALA A 177 8.16 -4.73 2.53
C ALA A 177 8.34 -6.26 2.51
N SER A 178 8.83 -6.81 1.41
CA SER A 178 9.10 -8.25 1.30
C SER A 178 10.18 -8.69 2.30
N ASP A 179 11.27 -7.94 2.44
CA ASP A 179 12.33 -8.23 3.42
C ASP A 179 11.83 -8.17 4.86
N PHE A 180 10.99 -7.19 5.18
CA PHE A 180 10.35 -7.06 6.49
C PHE A 180 9.44 -8.26 6.80
N LEU A 181 8.57 -8.66 5.86
CA LEU A 181 7.66 -9.80 6.02
C LEU A 181 8.42 -11.13 6.10
N ASN A 182 9.49 -11.29 5.34
CA ASN A 182 10.38 -12.46 5.44
C ASN A 182 11.06 -12.52 6.82
N THR A 183 11.46 -11.38 7.37
CA THR A 183 12.01 -11.31 8.72
C THR A 183 10.97 -11.70 9.78
N LEU A 184 9.72 -11.22 9.66
CA LEU A 184 8.63 -11.63 10.54
C LEU A 184 8.34 -13.13 10.46
N LYS A 185 8.33 -13.69 9.25
CA LYS A 185 8.18 -15.13 9.04
C LYS A 185 9.27 -15.91 9.77
N LYS A 186 10.52 -15.45 9.66
CA LYS A 186 11.67 -16.06 10.34
C LYS A 186 11.52 -16.00 11.87
N ILE A 187 11.12 -14.85 12.42
CA ILE A 187 10.83 -14.66 13.85
C ILE A 187 9.77 -15.66 14.32
N ASN A 188 8.65 -15.77 13.60
CA ASN A 188 7.60 -16.70 13.97
C ASN A 188 8.06 -18.17 13.90
N GLN A 189 8.72 -18.58 12.82
CA GLN A 189 9.11 -19.98 12.58
C GLN A 189 10.29 -20.44 13.44
N GLU A 190 11.28 -19.58 13.69
CA GLU A 190 12.50 -19.95 14.42
C GLU A 190 12.40 -19.68 15.93
N LEU A 191 11.70 -18.59 16.32
CA LEU A 191 11.56 -18.22 17.75
C LEU A 191 10.22 -18.62 18.35
N GLY A 192 9.25 -19.04 17.52
CA GLY A 192 7.90 -19.40 17.99
C GLY A 192 7.07 -18.20 18.47
N THR A 193 7.49 -16.98 18.18
CA THR A 193 6.75 -15.77 18.55
C THR A 193 5.43 -15.71 17.81
N THR A 194 4.33 -15.50 18.53
CA THR A 194 3.01 -15.31 17.91
C THR A 194 2.98 -14.01 17.11
N VAL A 195 2.35 -14.01 15.94
CA VAL A 195 2.23 -12.83 15.08
C VAL A 195 0.77 -12.55 14.78
N LEU A 196 0.31 -11.35 15.09
CA LEU A 196 -0.97 -10.80 14.67
C LEU A 196 -0.70 -9.55 13.83
N ILE A 197 -0.98 -9.62 12.54
CA ILE A 197 -0.65 -8.54 11.60
C ILE A 197 -1.87 -8.07 10.82
N THR A 198 -2.00 -6.76 10.63
CA THR A 198 -2.89 -6.19 9.61
C THR A 198 -2.07 -5.78 8.41
N GLU A 199 -2.55 -6.08 7.20
CA GLU A 199 -1.88 -5.68 5.97
C GLU A 199 -2.84 -5.56 4.79
N HIS A 200 -2.48 -4.70 3.85
CA HIS A 200 -3.17 -4.54 2.58
C HIS A 200 -2.56 -5.38 1.45
N ARG A 201 -1.30 -5.80 1.61
CA ARG A 201 -0.58 -6.67 0.66
C ARG A 201 -0.73 -8.13 1.05
N ALA A 202 -1.84 -8.72 0.69
CA ALA A 202 -2.15 -10.09 1.08
C ALA A 202 -1.27 -11.16 0.38
N GLU A 203 -0.71 -10.86 -0.79
CA GLU A 203 0.05 -11.82 -1.60
C GLU A 203 1.25 -12.44 -0.88
N ASP A 204 1.96 -11.61 -0.09
CA ASP A 204 3.16 -12.06 0.64
C ASP A 204 2.81 -12.76 1.97
N ILE A 205 1.62 -12.53 2.53
CA ILE A 205 1.23 -13.01 3.85
C ILE A 205 0.35 -14.25 3.79
N PHE A 206 -0.58 -14.33 2.83
CA PHE A 206 -1.46 -15.50 2.71
C PHE A 206 -0.72 -16.84 2.69
N PRO A 207 0.45 -16.97 2.01
CA PRO A 207 1.20 -18.23 2.00
C PRO A 207 1.83 -18.61 3.34
N VAL A 208 1.98 -17.69 4.27
CA VAL A 208 2.66 -17.89 5.56
C VAL A 208 1.71 -17.85 6.75
N ALA A 209 0.52 -17.27 6.58
CA ALA A 209 -0.48 -17.20 7.63
C ALA A 209 -1.09 -18.60 7.92
N ASP A 210 -1.18 -18.94 9.20
CA ASP A 210 -1.92 -20.12 9.64
C ASP A 210 -3.42 -19.86 9.55
N ARG A 211 -3.82 -18.62 9.83
CA ARG A 211 -5.23 -18.21 9.87
C ARG A 211 -5.41 -16.77 9.40
N VAL A 212 -6.53 -16.53 8.74
CA VAL A 212 -6.96 -15.22 8.27
C VAL A 212 -8.29 -14.85 8.91
N LEU A 213 -8.32 -13.68 9.51
CA LEU A 213 -9.50 -13.05 10.09
C LEU A 213 -9.98 -11.96 9.14
N VAL A 214 -11.27 -11.90 8.85
CA VAL A 214 -11.85 -10.85 8.00
C VAL A 214 -12.83 -10.03 8.81
N MET A 215 -12.59 -8.73 8.86
CA MET A 215 -13.46 -7.75 9.53
C MET A 215 -14.22 -6.89 8.53
N GLU A 216 -15.52 -6.73 8.77
CA GLU A 216 -16.40 -5.80 8.06
C GLU A 216 -17.28 -5.04 9.07
N LYS A 217 -17.28 -3.71 8.97
CA LYS A 217 -18.13 -2.83 9.80
C LYS A 217 -18.11 -3.18 11.30
N GLY A 218 -16.92 -3.37 11.84
CA GLY A 218 -16.71 -3.65 13.27
C GLY A 218 -16.98 -5.10 13.70
N ARG A 219 -17.28 -6.02 12.80
CA ARG A 219 -17.57 -7.42 13.10
C ARG A 219 -16.60 -8.36 12.43
N LEU A 220 -16.32 -9.49 13.08
CA LEU A 220 -15.59 -10.59 12.48
C LEU A 220 -16.55 -11.40 11.60
N VAL A 221 -16.36 -11.36 10.28
CA VAL A 221 -17.26 -12.05 9.31
C VAL A 221 -16.71 -13.39 8.83
N ALA A 222 -15.40 -13.60 8.94
CA ALA A 222 -14.75 -14.88 8.63
C ALA A 222 -13.49 -15.09 9.48
N ASN A 223 -13.22 -16.36 9.82
CA ASN A 223 -12.10 -16.78 10.66
C ASN A 223 -11.73 -18.22 10.25
N ASN A 224 -10.84 -18.38 9.29
CA ASN A 224 -10.46 -19.68 8.73
C ASN A 224 -9.03 -19.66 8.19
N GLY A 225 -8.54 -20.82 7.75
CA GLY A 225 -7.29 -20.91 7.01
C GLY A 225 -7.34 -20.14 5.68
N PRO A 226 -6.18 -19.72 5.14
CA PRO A 226 -6.11 -18.85 3.96
C PRO A 226 -6.92 -19.35 2.75
N ARG A 227 -6.89 -20.65 2.46
CA ARG A 227 -7.60 -21.22 1.31
C ARG A 227 -9.12 -21.17 1.47
N GLN A 228 -9.64 -21.46 2.69
CA GLN A 228 -11.07 -21.40 2.99
C GLN A 228 -11.61 -19.97 2.97
N ILE A 229 -10.80 -18.99 3.35
CA ILE A 229 -11.17 -17.57 3.26
C ILE A 229 -11.40 -17.18 1.80
N GLY A 230 -10.55 -17.61 0.88
CA GLY A 230 -10.72 -17.33 -0.55
C GLY A 230 -12.07 -17.80 -1.08
N GLN A 231 -12.46 -19.03 -0.75
CA GLN A 231 -13.78 -19.58 -1.11
C GLN A 231 -14.92 -18.77 -0.50
N SER A 232 -14.83 -18.45 0.80
CA SER A 232 -15.87 -17.69 1.50
C SER A 232 -16.08 -16.28 0.92
N LEU A 233 -15.01 -15.61 0.52
CA LEU A 233 -15.08 -14.27 -0.09
C LEU A 233 -15.66 -14.34 -1.52
N PHE A 234 -15.32 -15.38 -2.27
CA PHE A 234 -15.84 -15.58 -3.62
C PHE A 234 -17.34 -15.88 -3.59
N ASP A 235 -17.80 -16.86 -2.78
CA ASP A 235 -19.19 -17.28 -2.69
C ASP A 235 -20.13 -16.15 -2.24
N ARG A 236 -19.62 -15.23 -1.39
CA ARG A 236 -20.37 -14.07 -0.91
C ARG A 236 -20.31 -12.87 -1.87
N ASN A 237 -19.59 -12.98 -2.98
CA ASN A 237 -19.27 -11.83 -3.86
C ASN A 237 -18.77 -10.63 -3.05
N SER A 238 -17.86 -10.88 -2.10
CA SER A 238 -17.38 -9.89 -1.15
C SER A 238 -16.57 -8.78 -1.85
N PRO A 239 -16.76 -7.51 -1.48
CA PRO A 239 -15.93 -6.41 -1.97
C PRO A 239 -14.45 -6.56 -1.59
N LEU A 240 -14.11 -7.49 -0.68
CA LEU A 240 -12.74 -7.82 -0.29
C LEU A 240 -12.09 -8.90 -1.18
N PHE A 241 -12.83 -9.50 -2.13
CA PHE A 241 -12.25 -10.48 -3.07
C PHE A 241 -11.00 -9.99 -3.81
N PRO A 242 -10.89 -8.71 -4.25
CA PRO A 242 -9.67 -8.19 -4.89
C PRO A 242 -8.42 -8.19 -3.99
N MET A 243 -8.56 -8.32 -2.67
CA MET A 243 -7.42 -8.40 -1.75
C MET A 243 -6.72 -9.77 -1.78
N LEU A 244 -7.40 -10.81 -2.31
CA LEU A 244 -6.81 -12.13 -2.42
C LEU A 244 -5.59 -12.14 -3.35
N PRO A 245 -4.59 -13.02 -3.10
CA PRO A 245 -3.49 -13.25 -4.03
C PRO A 245 -3.98 -13.49 -5.47
N ALA A 246 -3.27 -12.94 -6.45
CA ALA A 246 -3.66 -13.07 -7.85
C ALA A 246 -3.87 -14.53 -8.31
N PRO A 247 -3.07 -15.52 -7.89
CA PRO A 247 -3.33 -16.93 -8.20
C PRO A 247 -4.68 -17.44 -7.70
N MET A 248 -5.11 -17.01 -6.51
CA MET A 248 -6.43 -17.35 -5.96
C MET A 248 -7.54 -16.68 -6.77
N ARG A 249 -7.38 -15.40 -7.10
CA ARG A 249 -8.37 -14.67 -7.92
C ARG A 249 -8.58 -15.34 -9.27
N VAL A 250 -7.50 -15.71 -9.94
CA VAL A 250 -7.55 -16.44 -11.22
C VAL A 250 -8.26 -17.78 -11.04
N PHE A 251 -7.88 -18.56 -10.02
CA PHE A 251 -8.47 -19.87 -9.74
C PHE A 251 -10.00 -19.80 -9.61
N TYR A 252 -10.52 -18.89 -8.78
CA TYR A 252 -11.97 -18.74 -8.59
C TYR A 252 -12.67 -18.19 -9.83
N GLN A 253 -12.05 -17.24 -10.55
CA GLN A 253 -12.61 -16.72 -11.79
C GLN A 253 -12.66 -17.75 -12.92
N CYS A 254 -11.81 -18.78 -12.88
CA CYS A 254 -11.79 -19.88 -13.82
C CYS A 254 -12.66 -21.09 -13.37
N ALA A 255 -13.43 -20.96 -12.29
CA ALA A 255 -14.15 -22.08 -11.67
C ALA A 255 -13.22 -23.30 -11.41
N GLY A 256 -12.02 -23.04 -10.90
CA GLY A 256 -10.98 -24.05 -10.67
C GLY A 256 -11.44 -25.14 -9.69
N SER A 257 -11.05 -26.36 -9.97
CA SER A 257 -11.32 -27.52 -9.10
C SER A 257 -10.10 -27.86 -8.23
N GLY A 258 -10.34 -28.30 -7.00
CA GLY A 258 -9.31 -28.69 -6.05
C GLY A 258 -8.94 -27.59 -5.07
N GLN A 259 -7.68 -27.52 -4.66
CA GLN A 259 -7.20 -26.53 -3.70
C GLN A 259 -6.79 -25.25 -4.41
N ALA A 260 -7.31 -24.10 -3.95
CA ALA A 260 -6.93 -22.80 -4.46
C ALA A 260 -5.44 -22.51 -4.23
N PRO A 261 -4.68 -22.05 -5.24
CA PRO A 261 -3.26 -21.77 -5.13
C PRO A 261 -3.04 -20.48 -4.31
N LEU A 262 -2.08 -20.50 -3.37
CA LEU A 262 -1.72 -19.35 -2.55
C LEU A 262 -0.55 -18.57 -3.16
N THR A 263 0.31 -19.24 -3.94
CA THR A 263 1.54 -18.66 -4.50
C THR A 263 1.52 -18.69 -6.03
N VAL A 264 2.33 -17.82 -6.65
CA VAL A 264 2.56 -17.83 -8.11
C VAL A 264 3.04 -19.20 -8.59
N ARG A 265 3.87 -19.91 -7.80
CA ARG A 265 4.35 -21.26 -8.12
C ARG A 265 3.20 -22.27 -8.16
N GLU A 266 2.36 -22.31 -7.11
CA GLU A 266 1.19 -23.18 -7.06
C GLU A 266 0.21 -22.87 -8.19
N GLY A 267 -0.04 -21.58 -8.45
CA GLY A 267 -0.90 -21.12 -9.55
C GLY A 267 -0.39 -21.56 -10.91
N ARG A 268 0.93 -21.48 -11.13
CA ARG A 268 1.55 -21.96 -12.37
C ARG A 268 1.36 -23.48 -12.52
N THR A 269 1.60 -24.24 -11.47
CA THR A 269 1.40 -25.71 -11.49
C THR A 269 -0.05 -26.03 -11.81
N TRP A 270 -1.00 -25.44 -11.10
CA TRP A 270 -2.44 -25.63 -11.34
C TRP A 270 -2.82 -25.31 -12.79
N LEU A 271 -2.39 -24.16 -13.30
CA LEU A 271 -2.72 -23.74 -14.66
C LEU A 271 -2.08 -24.67 -15.71
N THR A 272 -0.83 -25.12 -15.48
CA THR A 272 -0.16 -26.09 -16.37
C THR A 272 -0.88 -27.43 -16.37
N ASP A 273 -1.36 -27.90 -15.23
CA ASP A 273 -2.12 -29.15 -15.13
C ASP A 273 -3.47 -29.07 -15.87
N CYS A 274 -4.12 -27.90 -15.85
CA CYS A 274 -5.35 -27.67 -16.64
C CYS A 274 -5.13 -27.82 -18.16
N PHE A 275 -3.94 -27.51 -18.64
CA PHE A 275 -3.57 -27.58 -20.05
C PHE A 275 -2.67 -28.79 -20.41
N ARG A 276 -2.54 -29.77 -19.50
CA ARG A 276 -1.68 -30.95 -19.74
C ARG A 276 -2.12 -31.78 -20.94
N GLU A 277 -3.43 -31.96 -21.11
CA GLU A 277 -4.02 -32.78 -22.18
C GLU A 277 -4.51 -31.96 -23.38
N LYS A 278 -4.63 -30.64 -23.23
CA LYS A 278 -5.20 -29.76 -24.25
C LYS A 278 -4.29 -28.55 -24.46
N VAL A 279 -3.52 -28.56 -25.54
CA VAL A 279 -2.68 -27.41 -25.90
C VAL A 279 -3.58 -26.18 -26.19
N PRO A 280 -3.30 -25.01 -25.60
CA PRO A 280 -4.09 -23.82 -25.82
C PRO A 280 -4.04 -23.39 -27.30
N THR A 281 -5.21 -23.20 -27.89
CA THR A 281 -5.37 -22.70 -29.26
C THR A 281 -5.25 -21.18 -29.34
N VAL A 282 -5.75 -20.49 -28.30
CA VAL A 282 -5.63 -19.03 -28.16
C VAL A 282 -4.65 -18.73 -27.03
N ARG A 283 -3.48 -18.21 -27.39
CA ARG A 283 -2.38 -17.92 -26.45
C ARG A 283 -2.24 -16.45 -26.09
N SER A 284 -2.89 -15.58 -26.85
CA SER A 284 -2.83 -14.14 -26.64
C SER A 284 -4.19 -13.50 -26.83
N LEU A 285 -4.48 -12.50 -26.01
CA LEU A 285 -5.64 -11.64 -26.23
C LEU A 285 -5.37 -10.71 -27.42
N PRO A 286 -6.41 -10.34 -28.19
CA PRO A 286 -6.25 -9.38 -29.28
C PRO A 286 -5.66 -8.08 -28.71
N THR A 287 -4.73 -7.51 -29.46
CA THR A 287 -4.21 -6.18 -29.14
C THR A 287 -5.39 -5.22 -29.17
N ALA A 288 -5.69 -4.60 -28.01
CA ALA A 288 -6.74 -3.59 -27.98
C ALA A 288 -6.42 -2.54 -29.05
N SER A 289 -7.45 -2.12 -29.82
CA SER A 289 -7.28 -1.03 -30.75
C SER A 289 -6.62 0.13 -30.00
N GLN A 290 -5.43 0.55 -30.45
CA GLN A 290 -4.70 1.63 -29.80
C GLN A 290 -5.62 2.83 -29.74
N LYS A 291 -5.93 3.27 -28.53
CA LYS A 291 -6.63 4.53 -28.29
C LYS A 291 -5.85 5.60 -29.05
N GLN A 292 -6.46 6.27 -30.00
CA GLN A 292 -5.81 7.40 -30.67
C GLN A 292 -5.71 8.54 -29.69
N PHE A 293 -4.52 8.78 -29.21
CA PHE A 293 -4.24 9.89 -28.31
C PHE A 293 -3.94 11.17 -29.11
N GLY A 294 -4.22 12.33 -28.50
CA GLY A 294 -3.88 13.63 -29.06
C GLY A 294 -2.38 13.95 -29.06
N GLU A 295 -2.05 15.18 -29.44
CA GLU A 295 -0.68 15.67 -29.33
C GLU A 295 -0.17 15.55 -27.89
N PRO A 296 1.17 15.44 -27.67
CA PRO A 296 1.73 15.28 -26.33
C PRO A 296 1.34 16.40 -25.38
N ALA A 297 0.73 16.06 -24.24
CA ALA A 297 0.46 16.98 -23.14
C ALA A 297 1.73 17.35 -22.37
N LEU A 298 2.66 16.39 -22.28
CA LEU A 298 3.97 16.61 -21.63
C LEU A 298 5.06 16.06 -22.55
N ARG A 299 6.10 16.86 -22.78
CA ARG A 299 7.30 16.45 -23.52
C ARG A 299 8.54 16.87 -22.76
N ILE A 300 9.41 15.91 -22.48
CA ILE A 300 10.70 16.09 -21.82
C ILE A 300 11.78 15.66 -22.80
N ARG A 301 12.81 16.51 -23.00
CA ARG A 301 13.91 16.25 -23.91
C ARG A 301 15.26 16.53 -23.27
N ASP A 302 16.09 15.51 -23.16
CA ASP A 302 17.47 15.53 -22.66
C ASP A 302 17.59 16.28 -21.32
N VAL A 303 16.69 16.01 -20.36
CA VAL A 303 16.63 16.71 -19.08
C VAL A 303 17.61 16.11 -18.09
N TRP A 304 18.46 16.98 -17.55
CA TRP A 304 19.42 16.66 -16.50
C TRP A 304 19.13 17.49 -15.24
N MET A 305 19.11 16.81 -14.07
CA MET A 305 18.81 17.44 -12.80
C MET A 305 19.60 16.82 -11.65
N ARG A 306 20.07 17.67 -10.74
CA ARG A 306 20.65 17.33 -9.44
C ARG A 306 20.12 18.29 -8.37
N TYR A 307 20.05 17.85 -7.14
CA TYR A 307 19.57 18.71 -6.04
C TYR A 307 20.59 19.78 -5.67
N GLU A 308 21.86 19.41 -5.56
CA GLU A 308 22.97 20.32 -5.25
C GLU A 308 24.07 20.22 -6.30
N ARG A 309 24.88 21.27 -6.40
CA ARG A 309 25.91 21.36 -7.44
C ARG A 309 26.94 20.24 -7.41
N GLN A 310 27.21 19.67 -6.23
CA GLN A 310 28.17 18.60 -6.03
C GLN A 310 27.51 17.21 -5.88
N SER A 311 26.17 17.15 -5.83
CA SER A 311 25.43 15.88 -5.73
C SER A 311 25.42 15.13 -7.06
N PRO A 312 25.30 13.80 -7.05
CA PRO A 312 25.09 13.01 -8.26
C PRO A 312 23.82 13.44 -9.02
N ASP A 313 23.85 13.27 -10.33
CA ASP A 313 22.68 13.52 -11.16
C ASP A 313 21.58 12.51 -10.85
N VAL A 314 20.36 13.03 -10.62
CA VAL A 314 19.16 12.27 -10.37
C VAL A 314 18.41 11.99 -11.67
N LEU A 315 18.36 12.99 -12.58
CA LEU A 315 17.87 12.80 -13.95
C LEU A 315 19.08 12.90 -14.89
N LYS A 316 19.21 11.94 -15.82
CA LYS A 316 20.41 11.74 -16.64
C LYS A 316 20.05 11.68 -18.13
N GLY A 317 19.67 12.83 -18.70
CA GLY A 317 19.22 12.90 -20.09
C GLY A 317 17.84 12.30 -20.31
N LEU A 318 16.92 12.56 -19.36
CA LEU A 318 15.55 12.03 -19.42
C LEU A 318 14.83 12.50 -20.67
N ASN A 319 14.27 11.53 -21.41
CA ASN A 319 13.36 11.74 -22.52
C ASN A 319 12.04 11.06 -22.22
N MET A 320 10.91 11.79 -22.37
CA MET A 320 9.57 11.27 -22.13
C MET A 320 8.53 12.06 -22.93
N GLU A 321 7.61 11.36 -23.57
CA GLU A 321 6.43 11.96 -24.19
C GLU A 321 5.17 11.32 -23.61
N VAL A 322 4.24 12.17 -23.15
CA VAL A 322 2.96 11.74 -22.61
C VAL A 322 1.85 12.28 -23.51
N PRO A 323 1.13 11.41 -24.22
CA PRO A 323 0.01 11.80 -25.03
C PRO A 323 -1.12 12.46 -24.22
N ALA A 324 -1.87 13.37 -24.83
CA ALA A 324 -3.02 13.99 -24.15
C ALA A 324 -4.17 12.98 -23.95
N GLY A 325 -4.86 13.07 -22.81
CA GLY A 325 -6.04 12.26 -22.50
C GLY A 325 -5.74 10.82 -22.10
N CYS A 326 -4.51 10.51 -21.68
CA CYS A 326 -4.14 9.17 -21.20
C CYS A 326 -3.80 9.15 -19.73
N LEU A 327 -3.89 7.96 -19.14
CA LEU A 327 -3.27 7.61 -17.85
C LEU A 327 -1.90 6.97 -18.14
N TYR A 328 -0.85 7.75 -17.89
CA TYR A 328 0.54 7.34 -18.07
C TYR A 328 1.15 6.95 -16.74
N ALA A 329 1.50 5.68 -16.56
CA ALA A 329 2.09 5.16 -15.33
C ALA A 329 3.61 5.05 -15.45
N ILE A 330 4.33 5.65 -14.50
CA ILE A 330 5.79 5.54 -14.36
C ILE A 330 6.08 4.58 -13.22
N VAL A 331 6.71 3.45 -13.54
CA VAL A 331 7.09 2.41 -12.59
C VAL A 331 8.60 2.29 -12.48
N GLY A 332 9.12 1.79 -11.37
CA GLY A 332 10.59 1.63 -11.17
C GLY A 332 10.98 1.60 -9.71
N GLY A 333 12.24 1.28 -9.41
CA GLY A 333 12.78 1.19 -8.04
C GLY A 333 12.77 2.52 -7.28
N ASN A 334 12.91 2.45 -5.94
CA ASN A 334 13.08 3.63 -5.11
C ASN A 334 14.42 4.33 -5.41
N GLY A 335 14.43 5.65 -5.26
CA GLY A 335 15.60 6.46 -5.55
C GLY A 335 15.95 6.61 -7.04
N ALA A 336 15.20 5.98 -7.97
CA ALA A 336 15.47 6.07 -9.40
C ALA A 336 15.29 7.48 -9.99
N GLY A 337 14.53 8.38 -9.34
CA GLY A 337 14.28 9.76 -9.79
C GLY A 337 12.84 10.04 -10.21
N LYS A 338 11.89 9.12 -9.99
CA LYS A 338 10.49 9.26 -10.42
C LYS A 338 9.78 10.50 -9.83
N SER A 339 9.75 10.64 -8.50
CA SER A 339 9.18 11.81 -7.83
C SER A 339 9.92 13.10 -8.17
N SER A 340 11.24 13.00 -8.37
CA SER A 340 12.07 14.12 -8.82
C SER A 340 11.67 14.60 -10.21
N THR A 341 11.28 13.66 -11.11
CA THR A 341 10.75 14.01 -12.43
C THR A 341 9.47 14.85 -12.29
N LEU A 342 8.50 14.41 -11.47
CA LEU A 342 7.26 15.17 -11.25
C LEU A 342 7.54 16.56 -10.68
N ARG A 343 8.41 16.65 -9.68
CA ARG A 343 8.84 17.94 -9.08
C ARG A 343 9.53 18.86 -10.09
N THR A 344 10.31 18.28 -11.02
CA THR A 344 10.98 19.05 -12.07
C THR A 344 9.97 19.55 -13.12
N VAL A 345 8.97 18.76 -13.46
CA VAL A 345 7.86 19.19 -14.35
C VAL A 345 7.04 20.31 -13.71
N CYS A 346 6.82 20.29 -12.40
CA CYS A 346 6.18 21.37 -11.67
C CYS A 346 7.09 22.62 -11.50
N GLY A 347 8.36 22.55 -11.84
CA GLY A 347 9.30 23.63 -11.63
C GLY A 347 9.73 23.82 -10.15
N ALA A 348 9.37 22.88 -9.26
CA ALA A 348 9.81 22.88 -7.85
C ALA A 348 11.32 22.59 -7.74
N THR A 349 11.86 21.78 -8.65
CA THR A 349 13.29 21.58 -8.84
C THR A 349 13.70 22.03 -10.24
N ARG A 350 14.90 22.61 -10.38
CA ARG A 350 15.38 23.13 -11.66
C ARG A 350 16.28 22.12 -12.36
N SER A 351 15.99 21.84 -13.63
CA SER A 351 16.94 21.20 -14.52
C SER A 351 18.03 22.18 -14.94
N TYR A 352 19.27 21.73 -15.03
CA TYR A 352 20.36 22.56 -15.52
C TYR A 352 20.61 22.37 -17.04
N ARG A 353 20.00 21.34 -17.64
CA ARG A 353 20.05 21.04 -19.08
C ARG A 353 18.74 20.42 -19.53
N GLY A 354 18.42 20.55 -20.81
CA GLY A 354 17.25 19.99 -21.46
C GLY A 354 16.04 20.93 -21.47
N LYS A 355 14.90 20.43 -21.98
CA LYS A 355 13.66 21.18 -22.13
C LYS A 355 12.48 20.37 -21.63
N ILE A 356 11.54 21.03 -20.98
CA ILE A 356 10.25 20.48 -20.55
C ILE A 356 9.16 21.36 -21.14
N GLU A 357 8.27 20.75 -21.92
CA GLU A 357 7.13 21.40 -22.55
C GLU A 357 5.83 20.79 -22.04
N VAL A 358 4.90 21.64 -21.62
CA VAL A 358 3.54 21.27 -21.23
C VAL A 358 2.58 21.89 -22.24
N PHE A 359 1.78 21.08 -22.91
CA PHE A 359 0.92 21.50 -24.03
C PHE A 359 1.66 22.37 -25.05
N GLY A 360 2.85 21.92 -25.50
CA GLY A 360 3.67 22.58 -26.51
C GLY A 360 4.40 23.85 -26.08
N ARG A 361 4.27 24.26 -24.79
CA ARG A 361 4.95 25.45 -24.25
C ARG A 361 5.97 25.05 -23.19
N GLU A 362 7.20 25.57 -23.28
CA GLU A 362 8.24 25.36 -22.27
C GLU A 362 7.79 25.90 -20.91
N ILE A 363 7.98 25.10 -19.84
CA ILE A 363 7.54 25.46 -18.48
C ILE A 363 8.12 26.80 -17.99
N GLN A 364 9.36 27.13 -18.39
CA GLN A 364 10.03 28.38 -18.04
C GLN A 364 9.40 29.62 -18.73
N LYS A 365 8.65 29.41 -19.82
CA LYS A 365 7.96 30.48 -20.57
C LYS A 365 6.56 30.77 -20.06
N TYR A 366 6.05 29.98 -19.09
CA TYR A 366 4.79 30.30 -18.44
C TYR A 366 4.98 31.51 -17.52
N PRO A 367 4.09 32.51 -17.55
CA PRO A 367 4.12 33.59 -16.56
C PRO A 367 3.99 33.01 -15.15
N LYS A 368 4.57 33.68 -14.16
CA LYS A 368 4.59 33.22 -12.76
C LYS A 368 3.17 32.84 -12.28
N GLY A 369 3.02 31.61 -11.80
CA GLY A 369 1.75 31.05 -11.33
C GLY A 369 0.77 30.58 -12.43
N LYS A 370 0.95 30.94 -13.70
CA LYS A 370 0.04 30.57 -14.80
C LYS A 370 0.09 29.08 -15.16
N LEU A 371 1.20 28.40 -14.88
CA LEU A 371 1.34 26.95 -15.10
C LEU A 371 0.31 26.16 -14.26
N PHE A 372 -0.01 26.66 -13.05
CA PHE A 372 -0.94 26.01 -12.14
C PHE A 372 -2.40 26.48 -12.28
N GLN A 373 -2.67 27.43 -13.17
CA GLN A 373 -4.03 27.91 -13.45
C GLN A 373 -4.60 27.17 -14.65
N ASN A 374 -5.55 26.25 -14.42
CA ASN A 374 -6.23 25.47 -15.45
C ASN A 374 -5.29 24.66 -16.39
N CYS A 375 -4.05 24.36 -15.98
CA CYS A 375 -3.08 23.69 -16.83
C CYS A 375 -2.48 22.46 -16.16
N LEU A 376 -1.71 22.63 -15.08
CA LEU A 376 -1.02 21.55 -14.39
C LEU A 376 -1.28 21.60 -12.89
N SER A 377 -1.46 20.43 -12.27
CA SER A 377 -1.46 20.30 -10.81
C SER A 377 -0.82 18.99 -10.39
N MET A 378 -0.34 18.95 -9.14
CA MET A 378 0.34 17.78 -8.59
C MET A 378 -0.26 17.41 -7.23
N LEU A 379 -0.56 16.12 -7.08
CA LEU A 379 -0.85 15.49 -5.80
C LEU A 379 0.45 14.88 -5.27
N PRO A 380 1.02 15.39 -4.16
CA PRO A 380 2.24 14.85 -3.58
C PRO A 380 1.99 13.50 -2.90
N GLN A 381 3.07 12.77 -2.60
CA GLN A 381 3.04 11.47 -1.94
C GLN A 381 2.39 11.55 -0.55
N ASP A 382 2.66 12.60 0.21
CA ASP A 382 2.02 12.89 1.49
C ASP A 382 0.94 13.96 1.28
N PRO A 383 -0.36 13.58 1.37
CA PRO A 383 -1.48 14.49 1.15
C PRO A 383 -1.58 15.59 2.22
N THR A 384 -1.05 15.35 3.43
CA THR A 384 -1.12 16.30 4.55
C THR A 384 -0.38 17.60 4.27
N ASN A 385 0.62 17.57 3.39
CA ASN A 385 1.34 18.76 2.94
C ASN A 385 0.46 19.79 2.19
N LEU A 386 -0.74 19.41 1.81
CA LEU A 386 -1.70 20.31 1.15
C LEU A 386 -2.71 20.93 2.12
N PHE A 387 -2.79 20.46 3.37
CA PHE A 387 -3.80 20.90 4.32
C PHE A 387 -3.33 22.07 5.17
N VAL A 388 -4.11 23.15 5.17
CA VAL A 388 -3.82 24.40 5.89
C VAL A 388 -5.03 24.95 6.65
N LYS A 389 -6.23 24.37 6.49
CA LYS A 389 -7.46 24.82 7.11
C LYS A 389 -7.95 23.84 8.18
N GLN A 390 -8.92 24.31 8.98
CA GLN A 390 -9.47 23.58 10.11
C GLN A 390 -10.51 22.51 9.71
N ASN A 391 -11.11 22.60 8.54
CA ASN A 391 -12.04 21.60 8.04
C ASN A 391 -11.94 21.45 6.52
N VAL A 392 -12.44 20.34 6.02
CA VAL A 392 -12.41 20.00 4.59
C VAL A 392 -13.13 21.03 3.72
N ARG A 393 -14.26 21.56 4.18
CA ARG A 393 -15.01 22.60 3.45
C ARG A 393 -14.13 23.83 3.19
N ALA A 394 -13.47 24.34 4.21
CA ALA A 394 -12.58 25.50 4.09
C ALA A 394 -11.34 25.21 3.21
N GLU A 395 -10.87 23.95 3.18
CA GLU A 395 -9.81 23.55 2.25
C GLU A 395 -10.23 23.62 0.78
N LEU A 396 -11.50 23.27 0.49
CA LEU A 396 -12.05 23.36 -0.87
C LEU A 396 -12.36 24.80 -1.27
N GLU A 397 -12.93 25.60 -0.36
CA GLU A 397 -13.25 27.02 -0.57
C GLU A 397 -12.02 27.85 -0.92
N GLU A 398 -10.85 27.53 -0.31
CA GLU A 398 -9.58 28.23 -0.62
C GLU A 398 -9.18 28.09 -2.09
N MET A 399 -9.50 26.94 -2.72
CA MET A 399 -9.09 26.65 -4.09
C MET A 399 -10.04 27.22 -5.15
N ASN A 400 -11.33 27.22 -4.87
CA ASN A 400 -12.37 27.72 -5.77
C ASN A 400 -13.62 28.09 -4.98
N GLY A 401 -14.01 29.37 -5.05
CA GLY A 401 -15.18 29.88 -4.35
C GLY A 401 -16.54 29.50 -4.94
N GLU A 402 -16.61 28.79 -6.08
CA GLU A 402 -17.86 28.34 -6.68
C GLU A 402 -18.39 27.08 -5.96
N GLU A 403 -19.40 27.23 -5.11
CA GLU A 403 -19.98 26.15 -4.30
C GLU A 403 -20.44 24.94 -5.15
N ALA A 404 -21.04 25.20 -6.31
CA ALA A 404 -21.47 24.13 -7.22
C ALA A 404 -20.30 23.25 -7.68
N GLU A 405 -19.14 23.84 -7.97
CA GLU A 405 -17.96 23.09 -8.39
C GLU A 405 -17.32 22.34 -7.22
N GLN A 406 -17.31 22.94 -6.02
CA GLN A 406 -16.86 22.26 -4.81
C GLN A 406 -17.67 21.01 -4.53
N LEU A 407 -19.01 21.10 -4.60
CA LEU A 407 -19.91 19.97 -4.42
C LEU A 407 -19.69 18.89 -5.49
N ARG A 408 -19.59 19.29 -6.77
CA ARG A 408 -19.32 18.37 -7.87
C ARG A 408 -18.02 17.57 -7.64
N VAL A 409 -16.96 18.24 -7.25
CA VAL A 409 -15.67 17.59 -6.98
C VAL A 409 -15.72 16.75 -5.70
N ALA A 410 -16.44 17.22 -4.67
CA ALA A 410 -16.65 16.47 -3.43
C ALA A 410 -17.43 15.15 -3.69
N GLU A 411 -18.42 15.17 -4.56
CA GLU A 411 -19.15 13.98 -5.01
C GLU A 411 -18.24 13.04 -5.82
N LEU A 412 -17.48 13.60 -6.78
CA LEU A 412 -16.54 12.84 -7.60
C LEU A 412 -15.51 12.09 -6.74
N CYS A 413 -15.01 12.74 -5.69
CA CYS A 413 -14.04 12.17 -4.74
C CYS A 413 -14.69 11.43 -3.57
N GLU A 414 -16.02 11.34 -3.51
CA GLU A 414 -16.79 10.68 -2.43
C GLU A 414 -16.44 11.22 -1.03
N ILE A 415 -16.33 12.55 -0.88
CA ILE A 415 -15.97 13.23 0.39
C ILE A 415 -17.06 14.14 0.95
N THR A 416 -18.27 14.13 0.40
CA THR A 416 -19.38 15.00 0.83
C THR A 416 -19.71 14.86 2.32
N HIS A 417 -19.54 13.66 2.88
CA HIS A 417 -19.78 13.37 4.30
C HIS A 417 -18.63 13.80 5.23
N LEU A 418 -17.51 14.27 4.67
CA LEU A 418 -16.30 14.68 5.39
C LEU A 418 -16.12 16.20 5.45
N LEU A 419 -17.02 16.98 4.84
CA LEU A 419 -16.83 18.42 4.65
C LEU A 419 -16.62 19.20 5.96
N ASP A 420 -17.22 18.75 7.05
CA ASP A 420 -17.13 19.42 8.34
C ASP A 420 -16.05 18.81 9.27
N ALA A 421 -15.39 17.73 8.81
CA ALA A 421 -14.33 17.07 9.56
C ALA A 421 -12.99 17.83 9.46
N HIS A 422 -12.14 17.67 10.48
CA HIS A 422 -10.77 18.19 10.44
C HIS A 422 -9.89 17.30 9.54
N PRO A 423 -9.10 17.84 8.59
CA PRO A 423 -8.32 17.03 7.65
C PRO A 423 -7.36 16.02 8.30
N TYR A 424 -6.81 16.36 9.46
CA TYR A 424 -5.88 15.48 10.19
C TYR A 424 -6.59 14.37 11.00
N ASP A 425 -7.91 14.46 11.20
CA ASP A 425 -8.70 13.41 11.87
C ASP A 425 -9.17 12.33 10.89
N LEU A 426 -8.92 12.52 9.59
CA LEU A 426 -9.31 11.61 8.53
C LEU A 426 -8.34 10.43 8.41
N SER A 427 -8.85 9.28 8.00
CA SER A 427 -8.01 8.14 7.59
C SER A 427 -7.15 8.50 6.38
N GLY A 428 -6.00 7.82 6.19
CA GLY A 428 -5.08 8.10 5.08
C GLY A 428 -5.77 8.07 3.70
N GLY A 429 -6.73 7.16 3.49
CA GLY A 429 -7.51 7.10 2.26
C GLY A 429 -8.49 8.27 2.10
N GLU A 430 -9.07 8.77 3.18
CA GLU A 430 -9.91 9.97 3.17
C GLU A 430 -9.08 11.23 2.93
N GLN A 431 -7.92 11.35 3.58
CA GLN A 431 -6.96 12.43 3.33
C GLN A 431 -6.53 12.48 1.86
N GLN A 432 -6.26 11.32 1.25
CA GLN A 432 -5.90 11.23 -0.16
C GLN A 432 -7.02 11.72 -1.08
N ARG A 433 -8.29 11.39 -0.77
CA ARG A 433 -9.45 11.86 -1.53
C ARG A 433 -9.69 13.36 -1.38
N VAL A 434 -9.54 13.89 -0.17
CA VAL A 434 -9.64 15.33 0.08
C VAL A 434 -8.54 16.09 -0.65
N ALA A 435 -7.30 15.61 -0.60
CA ALA A 435 -6.17 16.20 -1.32
C ALA A 435 -6.38 16.15 -2.84
N LEU A 436 -6.89 15.03 -3.38
CA LEU A 436 -7.26 14.93 -4.79
C LEU A 436 -8.35 15.94 -5.15
N ALA A 437 -9.40 16.06 -4.34
CA ALA A 437 -10.47 17.04 -4.57
C ALA A 437 -9.92 18.47 -4.60
N LYS A 438 -9.06 18.82 -3.63
CA LYS A 438 -8.38 20.12 -3.57
C LYS A 438 -7.61 20.42 -4.86
N VAL A 439 -6.84 19.45 -5.34
CA VAL A 439 -6.04 19.58 -6.58
C VAL A 439 -6.94 19.69 -7.82
N LEU A 440 -8.05 18.95 -7.89
CA LEU A 440 -8.98 18.99 -9.03
C LEU A 440 -9.72 20.34 -9.16
N LEU A 441 -9.93 21.05 -8.06
CA LEU A 441 -10.56 22.39 -8.08
C LEU A 441 -9.72 23.44 -8.83
N THR A 442 -8.42 23.20 -9.05
CA THR A 442 -7.60 24.05 -9.95
C THR A 442 -7.90 23.82 -11.43
N LYS A 443 -8.82 22.90 -11.77
CA LYS A 443 -9.23 22.51 -13.13
C LYS A 443 -8.03 22.16 -14.04
N PRO A 444 -7.11 21.25 -13.62
CA PRO A 444 -5.91 20.97 -14.39
C PRO A 444 -6.27 20.18 -15.66
N LYS A 445 -5.52 20.40 -16.75
CA LYS A 445 -5.52 19.55 -17.95
C LYS A 445 -4.49 18.43 -17.84
N LEU A 446 -3.43 18.64 -17.05
CA LEU A 446 -2.39 17.66 -16.73
C LEU A 446 -2.32 17.49 -15.20
N LEU A 447 -2.63 16.28 -14.73
CA LEU A 447 -2.59 15.91 -13.31
C LEU A 447 -1.39 14.99 -13.07
N LEU A 448 -0.52 15.40 -12.15
CA LEU A 448 0.63 14.61 -11.71
C LEU A 448 0.31 13.98 -10.36
N LEU A 449 0.52 12.67 -10.22
CA LEU A 449 0.23 11.89 -9.01
C LEU A 449 1.49 11.17 -8.55
N ASP A 450 1.94 11.47 -7.33
CA ASP A 450 3.12 10.84 -6.73
C ASP A 450 2.70 9.78 -5.71
N GLU A 451 2.82 8.49 -6.06
CA GLU A 451 2.45 7.33 -5.25
C GLU A 451 1.01 7.36 -4.65
N PRO A 452 -0.02 7.68 -5.44
CA PRO A 452 -1.36 7.95 -4.92
C PRO A 452 -2.08 6.73 -4.32
N THR A 453 -1.59 5.51 -4.58
CA THR A 453 -2.19 4.25 -4.09
C THR A 453 -1.46 3.66 -2.89
N LYS A 454 -0.42 4.33 -2.39
CA LYS A 454 0.42 3.85 -1.30
C LYS A 454 -0.37 3.77 0.01
N GLY A 455 -0.31 2.62 0.70
CA GLY A 455 -1.01 2.41 1.99
C GLY A 455 -2.54 2.37 1.90
N LEU A 456 -3.11 2.17 0.70
CA LEU A 456 -4.55 2.17 0.50
C LEU A 456 -5.12 0.76 0.32
N ASP A 457 -6.31 0.54 0.86
CA ASP A 457 -7.05 -0.71 0.74
C ASP A 457 -7.59 -0.97 -0.68
N CYS A 458 -7.96 -2.22 -0.97
CA CYS A 458 -8.46 -2.63 -2.29
C CYS A 458 -9.77 -1.92 -2.68
N GLY A 459 -10.64 -1.62 -1.71
CA GLY A 459 -11.89 -0.89 -1.96
C GLY A 459 -11.63 0.55 -2.38
N PHE A 460 -10.67 1.22 -1.73
CA PHE A 460 -10.25 2.55 -2.12
C PHE A 460 -9.59 2.53 -3.52
N LYS A 461 -8.65 1.61 -3.77
CA LYS A 461 -7.98 1.49 -5.08
C LYS A 461 -9.00 1.35 -6.22
N ALA A 462 -10.03 0.53 -6.03
CA ALA A 462 -11.09 0.35 -7.03
C ALA A 462 -11.88 1.64 -7.30
N ARG A 463 -12.22 2.41 -6.26
CA ARG A 463 -12.90 3.71 -6.41
C ARG A 463 -11.99 4.74 -7.07
N PHE A 464 -10.74 4.82 -6.63
CA PHE A 464 -9.73 5.71 -7.20
C PHE A 464 -9.50 5.45 -8.69
N ALA A 465 -9.41 4.18 -9.11
CA ALA A 465 -9.31 3.78 -10.51
C ALA A 465 -10.50 4.28 -11.34
N LYS A 466 -11.74 4.15 -10.82
CA LYS A 466 -12.95 4.68 -11.47
C LYS A 466 -12.89 6.20 -11.63
N THR A 467 -12.43 6.91 -10.60
CA THR A 467 -12.26 8.37 -10.64
C THR A 467 -11.23 8.76 -11.69
N LEU A 468 -10.05 8.11 -11.72
CA LEU A 468 -9.02 8.39 -12.72
C LEU A 468 -9.52 8.12 -14.15
N LYS A 469 -10.22 7.01 -14.36
CA LYS A 469 -10.81 6.69 -15.66
C LYS A 469 -11.80 7.75 -16.11
N ARG A 470 -12.71 8.18 -15.24
CA ARG A 470 -13.66 9.26 -15.55
C ARG A 470 -12.93 10.55 -15.94
N LEU A 471 -11.89 10.94 -15.21
CA LEU A 471 -11.10 12.13 -15.53
C LEU A 471 -10.41 12.02 -16.89
N THR A 472 -9.84 10.86 -17.23
CA THR A 472 -9.22 10.65 -18.55
C THR A 472 -10.24 10.57 -19.67
N ASP A 473 -11.42 10.01 -19.45
CA ASP A 473 -12.52 9.99 -20.42
C ASP A 473 -13.09 11.42 -20.66
N GLU A 474 -13.01 12.31 -19.66
CA GLU A 474 -13.31 13.75 -19.79
C GLU A 474 -12.16 14.55 -20.46
N GLY A 475 -11.07 13.89 -20.88
CA GLY A 475 -9.95 14.50 -21.63
C GLY A 475 -8.78 14.96 -20.77
N MET A 476 -8.77 14.72 -19.46
CA MET A 476 -7.64 15.03 -18.58
C MET A 476 -6.49 14.07 -18.87
N THR A 477 -5.26 14.59 -18.87
CA THR A 477 -4.05 13.75 -18.91
C THR A 477 -3.57 13.50 -17.50
N VAL A 478 -3.27 12.24 -17.17
CA VAL A 478 -2.78 11.87 -15.85
C VAL A 478 -1.40 11.21 -15.98
N VAL A 479 -0.41 11.70 -15.25
CA VAL A 479 0.89 11.06 -15.07
C VAL A 479 0.99 10.59 -13.63
N MET A 480 1.10 9.28 -13.45
CA MET A 480 1.15 8.65 -12.13
C MET A 480 2.48 7.94 -11.93
N VAL A 481 3.18 8.27 -10.86
CA VAL A 481 4.29 7.47 -10.33
C VAL A 481 3.70 6.46 -9.37
N SER A 482 4.01 5.17 -9.54
CA SER A 482 3.54 4.14 -8.61
C SER A 482 4.46 2.93 -8.55
N HIS A 483 4.50 2.28 -7.38
CA HIS A 483 5.10 0.97 -7.17
C HIS A 483 4.08 -0.17 -7.27
N ASP A 484 2.80 0.15 -7.39
CA ASP A 484 1.71 -0.83 -7.50
C ASP A 484 1.58 -1.30 -8.94
N VAL A 485 2.37 -2.34 -9.27
CA VAL A 485 2.42 -2.93 -10.61
C VAL A 485 1.05 -3.48 -11.04
N GLU A 486 0.31 -4.11 -10.12
CA GLU A 486 -1.03 -4.66 -10.40
C GLU A 486 -2.00 -3.53 -10.76
N PHE A 487 -2.03 -2.45 -9.96
CA PHE A 487 -2.86 -1.28 -10.24
C PHE A 487 -2.52 -0.63 -11.59
N CYS A 488 -1.23 -0.48 -11.89
CA CYS A 488 -0.78 0.09 -13.17
C CYS A 488 -1.18 -0.81 -14.36
N ALA A 489 -1.03 -2.13 -14.22
CA ALA A 489 -1.39 -3.08 -15.26
C ALA A 489 -2.91 -3.12 -15.56
N GLU A 490 -3.74 -2.95 -14.53
CA GLU A 490 -5.20 -2.95 -14.65
C GLU A 490 -5.77 -1.63 -15.19
N ASN A 491 -5.10 -0.49 -14.94
CA ASN A 491 -5.74 0.83 -15.12
C ASN A 491 -5.01 1.79 -16.05
N ALA A 492 -3.70 1.63 -16.30
CA ALA A 492 -2.96 2.55 -17.15
C ALA A 492 -3.25 2.33 -18.65
N ASP A 493 -3.20 3.41 -19.42
CA ASP A 493 -3.19 3.34 -20.90
C ASP A 493 -1.75 3.07 -21.40
N ILE A 494 -0.75 3.66 -20.74
CA ILE A 494 0.67 3.50 -21.05
C ILE A 494 1.43 3.26 -19.73
N ALA A 495 2.32 2.28 -19.72
CA ALA A 495 3.25 2.03 -18.63
C ALA A 495 4.69 2.26 -19.11
N ALA A 496 5.52 2.86 -18.26
CA ALA A 496 6.91 3.17 -18.58
C ALA A 496 7.84 2.80 -17.41
N MET A 497 8.99 2.19 -17.72
CA MET A 497 10.00 1.84 -16.74
C MET A 497 11.02 2.94 -16.57
N PHE A 498 11.12 3.41 -15.34
CA PHE A 498 12.11 4.39 -14.93
C PHE A 498 13.30 3.69 -14.26
N PHE A 499 14.48 3.89 -14.77
CA PHE A 499 15.71 3.32 -14.24
C PHE A 499 16.87 4.30 -14.40
N ASP A 500 17.67 4.48 -13.35
CA ASP A 500 18.88 5.34 -13.32
C ASP A 500 18.69 6.72 -13.98
N GLY A 501 17.58 7.40 -13.65
CA GLY A 501 17.31 8.76 -14.13
C GLY A 501 16.72 8.86 -15.54
N GLN A 502 16.32 7.76 -16.17
CA GLN A 502 15.80 7.70 -17.54
C GLN A 502 14.58 6.79 -17.67
N ILE A 503 13.77 6.98 -18.72
CA ILE A 503 12.80 6.00 -19.20
C ILE A 503 13.53 5.05 -20.16
N ILE A 504 13.51 3.75 -19.83
CA ILE A 504 14.19 2.70 -20.63
C ILE A 504 13.26 1.90 -21.50
N ALA A 505 11.97 1.86 -21.17
CA ALA A 505 10.94 1.18 -21.96
C ALA A 505 9.58 1.80 -21.68
N SER A 506 8.69 1.83 -22.64
CA SER A 506 7.30 2.22 -22.50
C SER A 506 6.42 1.51 -23.53
N GLY A 507 5.16 1.29 -23.21
CA GLY A 507 4.20 0.64 -24.10
C GLY A 507 2.84 0.49 -23.43
N THR A 508 1.89 -0.18 -24.09
CA THR A 508 0.64 -0.56 -23.44
C THR A 508 0.92 -1.51 -22.27
N PRO A 509 0.08 -1.59 -21.23
CA PRO A 509 0.31 -2.48 -20.11
C PRO A 509 0.57 -3.93 -20.52
N ARG A 510 -0.15 -4.45 -21.53
CA ARG A 510 0.05 -5.82 -22.01
C ARG A 510 1.41 -6.01 -22.69
N GLU A 511 1.85 -5.07 -23.51
CA GLU A 511 3.17 -5.11 -24.14
C GLU A 511 4.27 -4.94 -23.09
N PHE A 512 4.13 -3.96 -22.22
CA PHE A 512 5.13 -3.61 -21.22
C PHE A 512 5.29 -4.72 -20.17
N PHE A 513 4.21 -5.08 -19.46
CA PHE A 513 4.29 -6.10 -18.39
C PHE A 513 4.39 -7.53 -18.93
N GLY A 514 3.87 -7.80 -20.15
CA GLY A 514 3.97 -9.10 -20.79
C GLY A 514 5.39 -9.44 -21.23
N SER A 515 6.16 -8.47 -21.69
CA SER A 515 7.55 -8.65 -22.13
C SER A 515 8.56 -8.72 -20.97
N ASN A 516 8.22 -8.21 -19.78
CA ASN A 516 9.11 -8.19 -18.64
C ASN A 516 9.09 -9.51 -17.85
N SER A 517 10.27 -9.99 -17.45
CA SER A 517 10.38 -11.26 -16.72
C SER A 517 10.20 -11.12 -15.21
N PHE A 518 10.68 -10.02 -14.63
CA PHE A 518 10.69 -9.79 -13.18
C PHE A 518 9.79 -8.63 -12.78
N TYR A 519 9.82 -7.54 -13.55
CA TYR A 519 9.01 -6.36 -13.26
C TYR A 519 7.64 -6.47 -13.96
N THR A 520 6.83 -7.42 -13.48
CA THR A 520 5.52 -7.76 -14.06
C THR A 520 4.57 -8.23 -12.96
N THR A 521 3.30 -8.38 -13.28
CA THR A 521 2.24 -8.81 -12.35
C THR A 521 2.38 -10.27 -11.91
N ALA A 522 1.77 -10.63 -10.80
CA ALA A 522 1.71 -12.01 -10.34
C ALA A 522 0.92 -12.90 -11.31
N SER A 523 -0.14 -12.36 -11.92
CA SER A 523 -0.93 -13.03 -12.96
C SER A 523 -0.08 -13.39 -14.19
N ASN A 524 0.75 -12.47 -14.67
CA ASN A 524 1.67 -12.76 -15.78
C ASN A 524 2.74 -13.78 -15.39
N ARG A 525 3.38 -13.61 -14.23
CA ARG A 525 4.38 -14.58 -13.74
C ARG A 525 3.81 -16.00 -13.62
N MET A 526 2.53 -16.13 -13.27
CA MET A 526 1.85 -17.41 -13.17
C MET A 526 1.55 -18.01 -14.55
N SER A 527 1.11 -17.21 -15.53
CA SER A 527 0.48 -17.69 -16.78
C SER A 527 1.38 -17.64 -18.02
N ARG A 528 2.49 -16.92 -18.00
CA ARG A 528 3.32 -16.65 -19.20
C ARG A 528 3.92 -17.87 -19.90
N CYS A 529 3.95 -19.04 -19.25
CA CYS A 529 4.37 -20.30 -19.89
C CYS A 529 3.29 -20.82 -20.85
N ILE A 530 2.04 -20.35 -20.71
CA ILE A 530 0.87 -20.82 -21.45
C ILE A 530 0.31 -19.68 -22.31
N PHE A 531 0.18 -18.47 -21.74
CA PHE A 531 -0.37 -17.28 -22.36
C PHE A 531 0.71 -16.20 -22.52
N GLU A 532 0.74 -15.51 -23.64
CA GLU A 532 1.83 -14.60 -24.01
C GLU A 532 1.65 -13.19 -23.44
N ASN A 533 0.42 -12.65 -23.43
CA ASN A 533 0.16 -11.25 -23.09
C ASN A 533 -0.89 -11.05 -21.98
N ALA A 534 -1.16 -12.10 -21.19
CA ALA A 534 -2.04 -11.99 -20.05
C ALA A 534 -1.30 -11.32 -18.88
N VAL A 535 -1.75 -10.14 -18.45
CA VAL A 535 -1.10 -9.36 -17.39
C VAL A 535 -2.00 -9.16 -16.17
N THR A 536 -3.31 -9.31 -16.33
CA THR A 536 -4.28 -9.21 -15.22
C THR A 536 -4.93 -10.56 -14.91
N ALA A 537 -5.56 -10.69 -13.74
CA ALA A 537 -6.33 -11.89 -13.40
C ALA A 537 -7.48 -12.11 -14.40
N GLN A 538 -8.10 -11.03 -14.87
CA GLN A 538 -9.16 -11.06 -15.88
C GLN A 538 -8.64 -11.55 -17.23
N ASP A 539 -7.43 -11.13 -17.64
CA ASP A 539 -6.81 -11.59 -18.90
C ASP A 539 -6.61 -13.11 -18.87
N VAL A 540 -6.04 -13.62 -17.76
CA VAL A 540 -5.81 -15.07 -17.58
C VAL A 540 -7.14 -15.82 -17.60
N ALA A 541 -8.15 -15.35 -16.88
CA ALA A 541 -9.47 -15.97 -16.83
C ALA A 541 -10.18 -15.95 -18.21
N ALA A 542 -10.04 -14.86 -18.98
CA ALA A 542 -10.60 -14.76 -20.33
C ALA A 542 -9.97 -15.81 -21.27
N LEU A 543 -8.63 -15.89 -21.33
CA LEU A 543 -7.92 -16.88 -22.14
C LEU A 543 -8.19 -18.32 -21.68
N TYR A 544 -8.32 -18.54 -20.37
CA TYR A 544 -8.68 -19.84 -19.84
C TYR A 544 -10.06 -20.30 -20.37
N ARG A 545 -11.08 -19.44 -20.26
CA ARG A 545 -12.45 -19.75 -20.73
C ARG A 545 -12.51 -19.95 -22.24
N GLU A 546 -11.77 -19.15 -23.03
CA GLU A 546 -11.73 -19.28 -24.50
C GLU A 546 -11.16 -20.62 -24.95
N ASN A 547 -10.20 -21.18 -24.22
CA ASN A 547 -9.56 -22.46 -24.54
C ASN A 547 -10.28 -23.70 -23.99
N LEU A 548 -10.82 -23.61 -22.77
CA LEU A 548 -11.39 -24.77 -22.08
C LEU A 548 -12.91 -24.73 -21.97
N GLY A 549 -13.54 -23.61 -22.35
CA GLY A 549 -14.96 -23.37 -22.21
C GLY A 549 -15.35 -23.02 -20.77
N GLU A 550 -16.52 -22.45 -20.59
CA GLU A 550 -17.14 -22.33 -19.28
C GLU A 550 -17.54 -23.73 -18.83
N LYS A 551 -16.75 -24.38 -17.97
CA LYS A 551 -17.31 -25.40 -17.11
C LYS A 551 -18.12 -24.65 -16.06
N ALA A 552 -19.43 -24.75 -16.22
CA ALA A 552 -20.42 -24.29 -15.28
C ALA A 552 -20.14 -24.77 -13.85
#